data_f4b173667a49a50abefb783fd6a5073e
#
_entry.id   f4b173667a49a50abefb783fd6a5073e
#
_cell.length_a   1.000
_cell.length_b   1.000
_cell.length_c   1.000
_cell.angle_alpha   90.00
_cell.angle_beta   90.00
_cell.angle_gamma   90.00
#
_symmetry.space_group_name_H-M   'P 1'
#
loop_
_entity.id
_entity.type
_entity.pdbx_description
1 polymer ?
#
loop_
_entity_poly.entity_id
_entity_poly.type
_entity_poly.pdbx_seq_one_letter_code
_entity_poly.pdbx_strand_id
1 'polypeptide(L)'
;MLLAMRLLDFLFAIRPLVLVPAWSFFLLGAAAAPDDSSRTWLRLALFTLAMIGVYLVNQIVDLESDRINDKGFFLQRGIFTPRQYAGAAVASLALALGVAAATENAPGLLAVAVGLGLAYSVPPVRLAARAGLDLGANAAGYGLLAPWLGAGAGTSAPGTAFLASTTLAVAAVFMHTTLLDLEGDRRTGKRTIGLVLGPGRSRALAALLAVLAAIAAIASADRDLGVAAGVLAVGSAAAAFRPARVSSRSVCVGGTAVYALAAAAAWPLFAAAVLALALATRIYYARRFGMRYPAL
;
A
#
# COMPACT_ATOMS: atom_id res chain seq x y z
N MET A 1 13.14 27.83 12.61
CA MET A 1 13.52 26.50 13.11
C MET A 1 12.31 25.64 13.53
N LEU A 2 11.42 26.11 14.41
CA LEU A 2 10.23 25.34 14.87
C LEU A 2 9.25 24.96 13.73
N LEU A 3 8.96 25.86 12.79
CA LEU A 3 8.07 25.59 11.67
C LEU A 3 8.65 24.54 10.72
N ALA A 4 9.94 24.63 10.40
CA ALA A 4 10.62 23.64 9.55
C ALA A 4 10.64 22.25 10.19
N MET A 5 10.84 22.16 11.51
CA MET A 5 10.73 20.90 12.25
C MET A 5 9.31 20.33 12.20
N ARG A 6 8.26 21.16 12.34
CA ARG A 6 6.87 20.70 12.25
C ARG A 6 6.51 20.21 10.84
N LEU A 7 7.00 20.87 9.80
CA LEU A 7 6.82 20.40 8.42
C LEU A 7 7.51 19.06 8.19
N LEU A 8 8.73 18.91 8.69
CA LEU A 8 9.46 17.65 8.60
C LEU A 8 8.77 16.54 9.41
N ASP A 9 8.31 16.84 10.63
CA ASP A 9 7.52 15.89 11.44
C ASP A 9 6.26 15.45 10.66
N PHE A 10 5.57 16.36 9.96
CA PHE A 10 4.37 16.03 9.18
C PHE A 10 4.70 15.14 7.96
N LEU A 11 5.81 15.40 7.25
CA LEU A 11 6.25 14.56 6.13
C LEU A 11 6.49 13.10 6.56
N PHE A 12 6.98 12.85 7.77
CA PHE A 12 7.15 11.50 8.28
C PHE A 12 5.89 10.95 8.96
N ALA A 13 4.99 11.81 9.42
CA ALA A 13 3.70 11.45 10.00
C ALA A 13 2.75 10.83 8.97
N ILE A 14 2.82 11.23 7.68
CA ILE A 14 2.09 10.60 6.58
C ILE A 14 2.62 9.20 6.22
N ARG A 15 3.69 8.73 6.87
CA ARG A 15 4.28 7.39 6.72
C ARG A 15 4.68 7.08 5.26
N PRO A 16 5.56 7.86 4.63
CA PRO A 16 5.81 7.79 3.18
C PRO A 16 6.31 6.42 2.70
N LEU A 17 6.97 5.60 3.54
CA LEU A 17 7.36 4.24 3.18
C LEU A 17 6.15 3.31 2.96
N VAL A 18 5.00 3.60 3.55
CA VAL A 18 3.76 2.82 3.31
C VAL A 18 3.17 3.11 1.92
N LEU A 19 3.58 4.22 1.28
CA LEU A 19 3.19 4.55 -0.09
C LEU A 19 3.97 3.75 -1.15
N VAL A 20 5.13 3.19 -0.79
CA VAL A 20 5.99 2.46 -1.74
C VAL A 20 5.24 1.34 -2.50
N PRO A 21 4.45 0.46 -1.85
CA PRO A 21 3.66 -0.53 -2.58
C PRO A 21 2.67 0.11 -3.56
N ALA A 22 1.97 1.18 -3.15
CA ALA A 22 1.02 1.89 -4.01
C ALA A 22 1.71 2.47 -5.26
N TRP A 23 2.85 3.13 -5.07
CA TRP A 23 3.67 3.66 -6.17
C TRP A 23 4.20 2.56 -7.07
N SER A 24 4.63 1.42 -6.52
CA SER A 24 5.14 0.30 -7.30
C SER A 24 4.10 -0.24 -8.26
N PHE A 25 2.89 -0.52 -7.78
CA PHE A 25 1.82 -1.02 -8.64
C PHE A 25 1.31 0.03 -9.62
N PHE A 26 1.23 1.30 -9.22
CA PHE A 26 0.93 2.40 -10.14
C PHE A 26 1.94 2.47 -11.29
N LEU A 27 3.25 2.45 -10.99
CA LEU A 27 4.32 2.56 -11.96
C LEU A 27 4.43 1.33 -12.86
N LEU A 28 4.14 0.14 -12.35
CA LEU A 28 4.01 -1.07 -13.18
C LEU A 28 2.86 -0.93 -14.19
N GLY A 29 1.71 -0.41 -13.77
CA GLY A 29 0.61 -0.12 -14.69
C GLY A 29 0.95 0.93 -15.74
N ALA A 30 1.66 1.98 -15.35
CA ALA A 30 2.14 3.01 -16.26
C ALA A 30 3.15 2.48 -17.29
N ALA A 31 3.96 1.47 -16.92
CA ALA A 31 4.87 0.82 -17.85
C ALA A 31 4.15 -0.15 -18.79
N ALA A 32 3.11 -0.85 -18.32
CA ALA A 32 2.34 -1.81 -19.10
C ALA A 32 1.48 -1.15 -20.20
N ALA A 33 1.06 0.10 -20.00
CA ALA A 33 0.29 0.87 -20.97
C ALA A 33 0.80 2.32 -20.99
N PRO A 34 1.91 2.59 -21.71
CA PRO A 34 2.53 3.90 -21.75
C PRO A 34 1.59 4.96 -22.31
N ASP A 35 1.52 6.10 -21.61
CA ASP A 35 0.80 7.30 -21.99
C ASP A 35 1.76 8.49 -21.96
N ASP A 36 1.28 9.70 -22.24
CA ASP A 36 2.07 10.93 -22.09
C ASP A 36 2.69 11.00 -20.70
N SER A 37 4.02 11.13 -20.67
CA SER A 37 4.79 11.14 -19.45
C SER A 37 4.37 12.26 -18.48
N SER A 38 3.99 13.43 -19.00
CA SER A 38 3.54 14.56 -18.19
C SER A 38 2.23 14.24 -17.46
N ARG A 39 1.29 13.59 -18.13
CA ARG A 39 0.03 13.13 -17.55
C ARG A 39 0.25 12.01 -16.53
N THR A 40 1.19 11.10 -16.78
CA THR A 40 1.54 10.02 -15.87
C THR A 40 2.09 10.56 -14.55
N TRP A 41 3.02 11.54 -14.60
CA TRP A 41 3.57 12.15 -13.39
C TRP A 41 2.52 12.95 -12.62
N LEU A 42 1.64 13.67 -13.32
CA LEU A 42 0.52 14.35 -12.67
C LEU A 42 -0.41 13.36 -11.99
N ARG A 43 -0.79 12.25 -12.65
CA ARG A 43 -1.61 11.19 -12.04
C ARG A 43 -0.94 10.58 -10.80
N LEU A 44 0.37 10.32 -10.86
CA LEU A 44 1.12 9.81 -9.71
C LEU A 44 1.07 10.78 -8.53
N ALA A 45 1.23 12.08 -8.80
CA ALA A 45 1.14 13.11 -7.77
C ALA A 45 -0.27 13.17 -7.16
N LEU A 46 -1.31 13.15 -7.98
CA LEU A 46 -2.71 13.17 -7.55
C LEU A 46 -3.08 11.89 -6.77
N PHE A 47 -2.66 10.72 -7.27
CA PHE A 47 -2.80 9.46 -6.56
C PHE A 47 -2.08 9.47 -5.21
N THR A 48 -0.87 10.02 -5.16
CA THR A 48 -0.10 10.17 -3.90
C THR A 48 -0.86 11.04 -2.90
N LEU A 49 -1.38 12.20 -3.33
CA LEU A 49 -2.20 13.06 -2.48
C LEU A 49 -3.46 12.36 -1.98
N ALA A 50 -4.15 11.63 -2.86
CA ALA A 50 -5.33 10.84 -2.49
C ALA A 50 -4.97 9.76 -1.44
N MET A 51 -3.88 9.03 -1.64
CA MET A 51 -3.42 8.01 -0.68
C MET A 51 -3.00 8.63 0.66
N ILE A 52 -2.36 9.80 0.67
CA ILE A 52 -2.06 10.56 1.90
C ILE A 52 -3.36 10.84 2.65
N GLY A 53 -4.37 11.37 1.98
CA GLY A 53 -5.66 11.66 2.59
C GLY A 53 -6.33 10.42 3.19
N VAL A 54 -6.40 9.34 2.42
CA VAL A 54 -6.94 8.04 2.87
C VAL A 54 -6.17 7.50 4.07
N TYR A 55 -4.84 7.54 4.06
CA TYR A 55 -4.01 7.04 5.16
C TYR A 55 -4.12 7.87 6.43
N LEU A 56 -4.27 9.20 6.31
CA LEU A 56 -4.52 10.06 7.47
C LEU A 56 -5.86 9.73 8.12
N VAL A 57 -6.92 9.50 7.33
CA VAL A 57 -8.23 9.02 7.85
C VAL A 57 -8.08 7.65 8.51
N ASN A 58 -7.38 6.72 7.88
CA ASN A 58 -7.15 5.38 8.45
C ASN A 58 -6.44 5.46 9.80
N GLN A 59 -5.37 6.27 9.93
CA GLN A 59 -4.65 6.45 11.19
C GLN A 59 -5.51 7.05 12.32
N ILE A 60 -6.51 7.89 11.98
CA ILE A 60 -7.45 8.41 12.99
C ILE A 60 -8.38 7.30 13.46
N VAL A 61 -8.95 6.55 12.52
CA VAL A 61 -9.96 5.51 12.82
C VAL A 61 -9.33 4.31 13.54
N ASP A 62 -8.11 3.96 13.17
CA ASP A 62 -7.41 2.79 13.72
C ASP A 62 -6.49 3.11 14.90
N LEU A 63 -6.60 4.32 15.50
CA LEU A 63 -5.70 4.79 16.55
C LEU A 63 -5.54 3.80 17.72
N GLU A 64 -6.63 3.15 18.15
CA GLU A 64 -6.58 2.19 19.25
C GLU A 64 -5.90 0.87 18.85
N SER A 65 -6.25 0.30 17.70
CA SER A 65 -5.59 -0.92 17.21
C SER A 65 -4.13 -0.68 16.86
N ASP A 66 -3.81 0.50 16.30
CA ASP A 66 -2.44 0.91 16.00
C ASP A 66 -1.60 1.06 17.29
N ARG A 67 -2.20 1.55 18.38
CA ARG A 67 -1.54 1.64 19.68
C ARG A 67 -1.14 0.27 20.22
N ILE A 68 -2.02 -0.72 20.09
CA ILE A 68 -1.73 -2.09 20.53
C ILE A 68 -0.63 -2.74 19.69
N ASN A 69 -0.58 -2.41 18.40
CA ASN A 69 0.37 -2.95 17.43
C ASN A 69 1.66 -2.10 17.25
N ASP A 70 1.93 -1.16 18.17
CA ASP A 70 3.07 -0.22 18.12
C ASP A 70 3.17 0.57 16.80
N LYS A 71 2.02 0.96 16.23
CA LYS A 71 1.90 1.79 15.02
C LYS A 71 1.33 3.17 15.38
N GLY A 72 1.31 4.12 14.43
CA GLY A 72 0.64 5.41 14.64
C GLY A 72 1.38 6.38 15.59
N PHE A 73 2.70 6.31 15.62
CA PHE A 73 3.60 7.00 16.54
C PHE A 73 3.28 8.48 16.80
N PHE A 74 3.01 9.27 15.74
CA PHE A 74 2.83 10.73 15.87
C PHE A 74 1.52 11.11 16.57
N LEU A 75 0.44 10.39 16.29
CA LEU A 75 -0.84 10.57 16.98
C LEU A 75 -0.77 10.09 18.43
N GLN A 76 -0.15 8.94 18.66
CA GLN A 76 -0.03 8.37 20.01
C GLN A 76 0.80 9.25 20.95
N ARG A 77 1.84 9.91 20.44
CA ARG A 77 2.68 10.85 21.19
C ARG A 77 2.11 12.26 21.26
N GLY A 78 0.95 12.52 20.67
CA GLY A 78 0.33 13.84 20.67
C GLY A 78 1.13 14.91 19.90
N ILE A 79 2.04 14.50 19.00
CA ILE A 79 2.80 15.44 18.14
C ILE A 79 1.86 16.13 17.18
N PHE A 80 0.87 15.38 16.68
CA PHE A 80 -0.28 15.89 15.93
C PHE A 80 -1.57 15.43 16.54
N THR A 81 -2.62 16.23 16.39
CA THR A 81 -3.98 15.91 16.85
C THR A 81 -4.78 15.24 15.73
N PRO A 82 -5.83 14.45 16.07
CA PRO A 82 -6.75 13.89 15.08
C PRO A 82 -7.41 14.98 14.21
N ARG A 83 -7.67 16.18 14.77
CA ARG A 83 -8.22 17.31 14.02
C ARG A 83 -7.26 17.83 12.94
N GLN A 84 -5.96 17.89 13.23
CA GLN A 84 -4.93 18.28 12.25
C GLN A 84 -4.84 17.25 11.13
N TYR A 85 -4.88 15.95 11.45
CA TYR A 85 -4.92 14.89 10.46
C TYR A 85 -6.18 14.94 9.61
N ALA A 86 -7.35 15.17 10.21
CA ALA A 86 -8.61 15.30 9.48
C ALA A 86 -8.58 16.50 8.51
N GLY A 87 -8.10 17.66 8.97
CA GLY A 87 -7.94 18.85 8.10
C GLY A 87 -6.99 18.59 6.93
N ALA A 88 -5.83 17.96 7.18
CA ALA A 88 -4.89 17.59 6.15
C ALA A 88 -5.46 16.54 5.19
N ALA A 89 -6.21 15.56 5.68
CA ALA A 89 -6.87 14.55 4.85
C ALA A 89 -7.89 15.20 3.91
N VAL A 90 -8.78 16.06 4.43
CA VAL A 90 -9.76 16.80 3.61
C VAL A 90 -9.06 17.63 2.54
N ALA A 91 -8.03 18.40 2.92
CA ALA A 91 -7.27 19.23 1.99
C ALA A 91 -6.60 18.39 0.89
N SER A 92 -5.95 17.27 1.25
CA SER A 92 -5.31 16.36 0.29
C SER A 92 -6.32 15.74 -0.68
N LEU A 93 -7.45 15.25 -0.17
CA LEU A 93 -8.49 14.63 -0.99
C LEU A 93 -9.17 15.65 -1.92
N ALA A 94 -9.51 16.83 -1.41
CA ALA A 94 -10.13 17.90 -2.20
C ALA A 94 -9.18 18.39 -3.31
N LEU A 95 -7.89 18.57 -3.00
CA LEU A 95 -6.89 18.95 -3.98
C LEU A 95 -6.71 17.87 -5.04
N ALA A 96 -6.57 16.60 -4.64
CA ALA A 96 -6.39 15.49 -5.56
C ALA A 96 -7.56 15.35 -6.54
N LEU A 97 -8.79 15.32 -6.02
CA LEU A 97 -9.99 15.17 -6.85
C LEU A 97 -10.31 16.42 -7.67
N GLY A 98 -10.13 17.60 -7.09
CA GLY A 98 -10.39 18.87 -7.79
C GLY A 98 -9.43 19.08 -8.96
N VAL A 99 -8.13 18.83 -8.77
CA VAL A 99 -7.15 18.94 -9.86
C VAL A 99 -7.35 17.82 -10.90
N ALA A 100 -7.66 16.58 -10.48
CA ALA A 100 -7.95 15.50 -11.41
C ALA A 100 -9.14 15.84 -12.30
N ALA A 101 -10.21 16.41 -11.74
CA ALA A 101 -11.38 16.86 -12.50
C ALA A 101 -11.06 18.02 -13.44
N ALA A 102 -10.33 19.03 -12.97
CA ALA A 102 -9.97 20.20 -13.75
C ALA A 102 -9.03 19.89 -14.94
N THR A 103 -8.20 18.84 -14.79
CA THR A 103 -7.23 18.41 -15.82
C THR A 103 -7.69 17.20 -16.63
N GLU A 104 -8.91 16.71 -16.37
CA GLU A 104 -9.47 15.48 -16.97
C GLU A 104 -8.53 14.26 -16.86
N ASN A 105 -7.74 14.21 -15.77
CA ASN A 105 -6.71 13.20 -15.57
C ASN A 105 -7.22 12.03 -14.74
N ALA A 106 -8.05 11.18 -15.35
CA ALA A 106 -8.70 10.00 -14.75
C ALA A 106 -9.51 10.28 -13.47
N PRO A 107 -10.34 11.37 -13.40
CA PRO A 107 -11.02 11.78 -12.19
C PRO A 107 -11.98 10.71 -11.65
N GLY A 108 -12.69 10.01 -12.50
CA GLY A 108 -13.63 8.96 -12.10
C GLY A 108 -12.92 7.78 -11.42
N LEU A 109 -11.80 7.33 -12.00
CA LEU A 109 -11.04 6.22 -11.43
C LEU A 109 -10.36 6.59 -10.11
N LEU A 110 -9.86 7.83 -10.00
CA LEU A 110 -9.31 8.35 -8.74
C LEU A 110 -10.40 8.47 -7.67
N ALA A 111 -11.61 8.92 -8.03
CA ALA A 111 -12.74 9.00 -7.12
C ALA A 111 -13.16 7.62 -6.60
N VAL A 112 -13.16 6.59 -7.46
CA VAL A 112 -13.42 5.20 -7.07
C VAL A 112 -12.36 4.71 -6.09
N ALA A 113 -11.06 4.98 -6.34
CA ALA A 113 -9.98 4.60 -5.44
C ALA A 113 -10.10 5.29 -4.07
N VAL A 114 -10.41 6.59 -4.05
CA VAL A 114 -10.67 7.34 -2.81
C VAL A 114 -11.89 6.77 -2.07
N GLY A 115 -13.01 6.55 -2.79
CA GLY A 115 -14.22 5.98 -2.22
C GLY A 115 -13.99 4.61 -1.58
N LEU A 116 -13.24 3.73 -2.27
CA LEU A 116 -12.85 2.43 -1.72
C LEU A 116 -11.97 2.57 -0.47
N GLY A 117 -10.97 3.46 -0.50
CA GLY A 117 -10.08 3.71 0.63
C GLY A 117 -10.81 4.27 1.86
N LEU A 118 -11.78 5.17 1.67
CA LEU A 118 -12.63 5.68 2.74
C LEU A 118 -13.58 4.59 3.25
N ALA A 119 -14.23 3.82 2.37
CA ALA A 119 -15.08 2.69 2.73
C ALA A 119 -14.30 1.60 3.48
N TYR A 120 -13.01 1.43 3.17
CA TYR A 120 -12.14 0.52 3.90
C TYR A 120 -12.03 0.88 5.38
N SER A 121 -11.88 2.17 5.71
CA SER A 121 -11.57 2.63 7.06
C SER A 121 -12.78 3.12 7.84
N VAL A 122 -13.71 3.87 7.20
CA VAL A 122 -14.72 4.68 7.88
C VAL A 122 -16.01 3.89 8.19
N PRO A 123 -16.52 3.94 9.46
CA PRO A 123 -17.85 3.43 9.79
C PRO A 123 -18.97 4.18 9.02
N PRO A 124 -20.10 3.55 8.71
CA PRO A 124 -20.51 2.19 9.11
C PRO A 124 -19.99 1.08 8.18
N VAL A 125 -19.39 1.43 7.03
CA VAL A 125 -18.93 0.45 6.03
C VAL A 125 -17.75 -0.34 6.58
N ARG A 126 -16.64 0.31 6.91
CA ARG A 126 -15.45 -0.20 7.57
C ARG A 126 -15.04 -1.60 7.10
N LEU A 127 -14.74 -1.74 5.79
CA LEU A 127 -14.39 -3.02 5.17
C LEU A 127 -13.18 -3.69 5.86
N ALA A 128 -12.25 -2.90 6.39
CA ALA A 128 -11.09 -3.36 7.17
C ALA A 128 -11.44 -4.23 8.39
N ALA A 129 -12.68 -4.13 8.90
CA ALA A 129 -13.14 -4.91 10.05
C ALA A 129 -14.02 -6.12 9.65
N ARG A 130 -14.11 -6.45 8.36
CA ARG A 130 -15.00 -7.50 7.82
C ARG A 130 -14.23 -8.53 7.02
N ALA A 131 -14.16 -9.76 7.54
CA ALA A 131 -13.41 -10.85 6.93
C ALA A 131 -13.78 -11.09 5.46
N GLY A 132 -12.79 -11.16 4.61
CA GLY A 132 -12.92 -11.30 3.17
C GLY A 132 -13.09 -9.96 2.44
N LEU A 133 -13.86 -9.02 3.00
CA LEU A 133 -13.98 -7.67 2.45
C LEU A 133 -12.71 -6.84 2.69
N ASP A 134 -12.01 -7.08 3.82
CA ASP A 134 -10.69 -6.53 4.10
C ASP A 134 -9.67 -6.93 3.03
N LEU A 135 -9.61 -8.21 2.69
CA LEU A 135 -8.77 -8.75 1.63
C LEU A 135 -9.14 -8.20 0.26
N GLY A 136 -10.43 -8.28 -0.10
CA GLY A 136 -10.92 -7.87 -1.41
C GLY A 136 -10.72 -6.38 -1.67
N ALA A 137 -11.01 -5.52 -0.68
CA ALA A 137 -10.85 -4.08 -0.82
C ALA A 137 -9.36 -3.69 -0.94
N ASN A 138 -8.46 -4.33 -0.18
CA ASN A 138 -7.03 -4.08 -0.27
C ASN A 138 -6.48 -4.54 -1.62
N ALA A 139 -6.83 -5.74 -2.07
CA ALA A 139 -6.43 -6.27 -3.36
C ALA A 139 -6.94 -5.40 -4.52
N ALA A 140 -8.19 -4.94 -4.47
CA ALA A 140 -8.74 -4.05 -5.49
C ALA A 140 -8.06 -2.67 -5.48
N GLY A 141 -7.82 -2.07 -4.31
CA GLY A 141 -7.20 -0.75 -4.21
C GLY A 141 -5.79 -0.70 -4.78
N TYR A 142 -4.92 -1.59 -4.30
CA TYR A 142 -3.51 -1.58 -4.70
C TYR A 142 -3.23 -2.42 -5.93
N GLY A 143 -3.91 -3.55 -6.10
CA GLY A 143 -3.59 -4.50 -7.16
C GLY A 143 -4.38 -4.30 -8.45
N LEU A 144 -5.54 -3.64 -8.39
CA LEU A 144 -6.37 -3.35 -9.57
C LEU A 144 -6.39 -1.85 -9.89
N LEU A 145 -6.82 -1.00 -8.94
CA LEU A 145 -7.03 0.42 -9.20
C LEU A 145 -5.72 1.19 -9.35
N ALA A 146 -4.69 0.90 -8.54
CA ALA A 146 -3.41 1.60 -8.65
C ALA A 146 -2.73 1.38 -10.02
N PRO A 147 -2.56 0.14 -10.54
CA PRO A 147 -1.99 -0.03 -11.86
C PRO A 147 -2.89 0.51 -12.98
N TRP A 148 -4.20 0.45 -12.82
CA TRP A 148 -5.12 1.04 -13.80
C TRP A 148 -5.01 2.57 -13.84
N LEU A 149 -4.89 3.22 -12.69
CA LEU A 149 -4.57 4.65 -12.61
C LEU A 149 -3.23 4.98 -13.26
N GLY A 150 -2.23 4.13 -13.08
CA GLY A 150 -0.91 4.29 -13.71
C GLY A 150 -1.01 4.28 -15.23
N ALA A 151 -1.74 3.31 -15.79
CA ALA A 151 -1.98 3.19 -17.22
C ALA A 151 -2.80 4.36 -17.82
N GLY A 152 -3.54 5.06 -16.96
CA GLY A 152 -4.44 6.13 -17.41
C GLY A 152 -5.83 5.64 -17.79
N ALA A 153 -6.76 6.58 -18.00
CA ALA A 153 -8.13 6.30 -18.40
C ALA A 153 -8.31 6.16 -19.94
N GLY A 154 -7.20 6.03 -20.67
CA GLY A 154 -7.20 5.90 -22.12
C GLY A 154 -7.68 4.53 -22.61
N THR A 155 -7.62 4.33 -23.91
CA THR A 155 -8.10 3.13 -24.62
C THR A 155 -7.31 1.85 -24.34
N SER A 156 -6.17 1.95 -23.67
CA SER A 156 -5.25 0.84 -23.40
C SER A 156 -5.21 0.53 -21.90
N ALA A 157 -6.30 -0.04 -21.36
CA ALA A 157 -6.25 -0.63 -20.03
C ALA A 157 -5.18 -1.73 -19.98
N PRO A 158 -4.48 -1.92 -18.84
CA PRO A 158 -3.57 -3.06 -18.69
C PRO A 158 -4.30 -4.37 -18.95
N GLY A 159 -3.63 -5.33 -19.57
CA GLY A 159 -4.21 -6.63 -19.91
C GLY A 159 -4.80 -7.33 -18.67
N THR A 160 -5.85 -8.13 -18.87
CA THR A 160 -6.55 -8.82 -17.78
C THR A 160 -5.63 -9.73 -16.97
N ALA A 161 -4.70 -10.42 -17.62
CA ALA A 161 -3.72 -11.29 -16.96
C ALA A 161 -2.74 -10.47 -16.08
N PHE A 162 -2.32 -9.28 -16.53
CA PHE A 162 -1.51 -8.35 -15.76
C PHE A 162 -2.25 -7.89 -14.49
N LEU A 163 -3.50 -7.40 -14.66
CA LEU A 163 -4.32 -6.94 -13.54
C LEU A 163 -4.67 -8.07 -12.57
N ALA A 164 -4.91 -9.28 -13.07
CA ALA A 164 -5.11 -10.46 -12.23
C ALA A 164 -3.85 -10.77 -11.40
N SER A 165 -2.67 -10.73 -12.02
CA SER A 165 -1.40 -10.96 -11.33
C SER A 165 -1.17 -9.95 -10.19
N THR A 166 -1.29 -8.65 -10.48
CA THR A 166 -1.08 -7.60 -9.49
C THR A 166 -2.10 -7.66 -8.34
N THR A 167 -3.37 -7.94 -8.66
CA THR A 167 -4.45 -8.09 -7.66
C THR A 167 -4.20 -9.28 -6.73
N LEU A 168 -3.84 -10.43 -7.28
CA LEU A 168 -3.54 -11.65 -6.52
C LEU A 168 -2.26 -11.50 -5.68
N ALA A 169 -1.26 -10.80 -6.20
CA ALA A 169 -0.02 -10.52 -5.48
C ALA A 169 -0.28 -9.63 -4.26
N VAL A 170 -1.07 -8.57 -4.42
CA VAL A 170 -1.48 -7.72 -3.28
C VAL A 170 -2.27 -8.52 -2.28
N ALA A 171 -3.22 -9.37 -2.73
CA ALA A 171 -3.98 -10.24 -1.85
C ALA A 171 -3.06 -11.19 -1.04
N ALA A 172 -2.04 -11.77 -1.69
CA ALA A 172 -1.06 -12.63 -1.03
C ALA A 172 -0.27 -11.89 0.06
N VAL A 173 0.26 -10.70 -0.25
CA VAL A 173 0.99 -9.86 0.71
C VAL A 173 0.06 -9.43 1.84
N PHE A 174 -1.19 -9.04 1.54
CA PHE A 174 -2.17 -8.65 2.55
C PHE A 174 -2.44 -9.77 3.56
N MET A 175 -2.54 -11.03 3.11
CA MET A 175 -2.68 -12.16 4.03
C MET A 175 -1.53 -12.26 5.04
N HIS A 176 -0.31 -11.89 4.65
CA HIS A 176 0.83 -11.82 5.58
C HIS A 176 0.75 -10.60 6.50
N THR A 177 0.26 -9.44 6.02
CA THR A 177 0.12 -8.23 6.86
C THR A 177 -0.93 -8.42 7.95
N THR A 178 -2.06 -9.09 7.67
CA THR A 178 -3.10 -9.37 8.69
C THR A 178 -2.56 -10.19 9.86
N LEU A 179 -1.53 -11.03 9.64
CA LEU A 179 -0.89 -11.80 10.70
C LEU A 179 -0.03 -10.94 11.64
N LEU A 180 0.40 -9.78 11.18
CA LEU A 180 1.16 -8.83 12.01
C LEU A 180 0.23 -7.98 12.90
N ASP A 181 -1.07 -7.95 12.59
CA ASP A 181 -2.05 -7.09 13.25
C ASP A 181 -3.05 -7.85 14.14
N LEU A 182 -2.90 -9.19 14.26
CA LEU A 182 -3.86 -10.07 14.95
C LEU A 182 -4.22 -9.62 16.38
N GLU A 183 -3.25 -9.15 17.15
CA GLU A 183 -3.48 -8.76 18.53
C GLU A 183 -4.32 -7.49 18.66
N GLY A 184 -3.96 -6.45 17.90
CA GLY A 184 -4.72 -5.20 17.86
C GLY A 184 -6.13 -5.40 17.31
N ASP A 185 -6.25 -6.16 16.23
CA ASP A 185 -7.55 -6.45 15.61
C ASP A 185 -8.46 -7.23 16.56
N ARG A 186 -7.92 -8.23 17.28
CA ARG A 186 -8.68 -9.01 18.25
C ARG A 186 -9.18 -8.14 19.40
N ARG A 187 -8.31 -7.30 19.99
CA ARG A 187 -8.66 -6.46 21.15
C ARG A 187 -9.63 -5.34 20.77
N THR A 188 -9.60 -4.87 19.54
CA THR A 188 -10.53 -3.82 19.06
C THR A 188 -11.80 -4.37 18.42
N GLY A 189 -12.04 -5.68 18.50
CA GLY A 189 -13.27 -6.31 18.01
C GLY A 189 -13.39 -6.35 16.48
N LYS A 190 -12.32 -6.10 15.73
CA LYS A 190 -12.31 -6.30 14.28
C LYS A 190 -12.44 -7.80 13.98
N ARG A 191 -13.10 -8.12 12.87
CA ARG A 191 -13.25 -9.49 12.39
C ARG A 191 -12.56 -9.63 11.03
N THR A 192 -11.22 -9.56 11.03
CA THR A 192 -10.40 -9.66 9.82
C THR A 192 -10.27 -11.08 9.32
N ILE A 193 -9.91 -11.25 8.03
CA ILE A 193 -9.69 -12.56 7.43
C ILE A 193 -8.60 -13.35 8.16
N GLY A 194 -7.54 -12.69 8.62
CA GLY A 194 -6.46 -13.30 9.39
C GLY A 194 -6.93 -13.89 10.71
N LEU A 195 -7.85 -13.21 11.42
CA LEU A 195 -8.46 -13.72 12.66
C LEU A 195 -9.38 -14.92 12.42
N VAL A 196 -10.18 -14.88 11.34
CA VAL A 196 -11.12 -15.94 11.01
C VAL A 196 -10.41 -17.23 10.59
N LEU A 197 -9.39 -17.12 9.75
CA LEU A 197 -8.65 -18.30 9.25
C LEU A 197 -7.59 -18.81 10.23
N GLY A 198 -7.04 -17.90 11.04
CA GLY A 198 -5.88 -18.18 11.88
C GLY A 198 -4.57 -18.27 11.09
N PRO A 199 -3.41 -18.30 11.79
CA PRO A 199 -2.11 -18.15 11.15
C PRO A 199 -1.75 -19.20 10.10
N GLY A 200 -2.10 -20.47 10.33
CA GLY A 200 -1.77 -21.57 9.41
C GLY A 200 -2.50 -21.45 8.07
N ARG A 201 -3.84 -21.33 8.12
CA ARG A 201 -4.66 -21.21 6.91
C ARG A 201 -4.40 -19.89 6.16
N SER A 202 -4.11 -18.80 6.89
CA SER A 202 -3.75 -17.52 6.29
C SER A 202 -2.47 -17.62 5.46
N ARG A 203 -1.41 -18.29 5.96
CA ARG A 203 -0.19 -18.53 5.21
C ARG A 203 -0.42 -19.45 4.00
N ALA A 204 -1.24 -20.50 4.15
CA ALA A 204 -1.57 -21.39 3.05
C ALA A 204 -2.33 -20.64 1.93
N LEU A 205 -3.31 -19.80 2.30
CA LEU A 205 -4.03 -18.96 1.34
C LEU A 205 -3.09 -17.95 0.68
N ALA A 206 -2.19 -17.30 1.44
CA ALA A 206 -1.18 -16.42 0.88
C ALA A 206 -0.30 -17.11 -0.17
N ALA A 207 0.16 -18.34 0.12
CA ALA A 207 0.95 -19.13 -0.82
C ALA A 207 0.15 -19.48 -2.09
N LEU A 208 -1.09 -19.88 -1.95
CA LEU A 208 -1.97 -20.16 -3.10
C LEU A 208 -2.16 -18.90 -3.97
N LEU A 209 -2.50 -17.76 -3.36
CA LEU A 209 -2.70 -16.48 -4.08
C LEU A 209 -1.43 -16.04 -4.79
N ALA A 210 -0.26 -16.20 -4.15
CA ALA A 210 1.03 -15.85 -4.74
C ALA A 210 1.38 -16.76 -5.95
N VAL A 211 1.09 -18.07 -5.88
CA VAL A 211 1.25 -18.98 -7.01
C VAL A 211 0.32 -18.60 -8.17
N LEU A 212 -0.95 -18.32 -7.87
CA LEU A 212 -1.90 -17.86 -8.89
C LEU A 212 -1.47 -16.50 -9.51
N ALA A 213 -0.89 -15.58 -8.70
CA ALA A 213 -0.30 -14.35 -9.20
C ALA A 213 0.85 -14.62 -10.18
N ALA A 214 1.74 -15.59 -9.88
CA ALA A 214 2.84 -15.97 -10.75
C ALA A 214 2.34 -16.60 -12.08
N ILE A 215 1.31 -17.45 -12.02
CA ILE A 215 0.68 -18.01 -13.22
C ILE A 215 0.09 -16.91 -14.09
N ALA A 216 -0.64 -15.96 -13.49
CA ALA A 216 -1.21 -14.82 -14.22
C ALA A 216 -0.12 -13.89 -14.79
N ALA A 217 1.00 -13.71 -14.07
CA ALA A 217 2.15 -12.94 -14.56
C ALA A 217 2.79 -13.59 -15.81
N ILE A 218 2.95 -14.91 -15.80
CA ILE A 218 3.44 -15.64 -16.98
C ILE A 218 2.47 -15.45 -18.16
N ALA A 219 1.16 -15.53 -17.91
CA ALA A 219 0.14 -15.33 -18.95
C ALA A 219 0.10 -13.88 -19.48
N SER A 220 0.58 -12.89 -18.70
CA SER A 220 0.69 -11.49 -19.15
C SER A 220 1.90 -11.25 -20.06
N ALA A 221 2.83 -12.19 -20.15
CA ALA A 221 4.12 -12.10 -20.85
C ALA A 221 5.02 -10.93 -20.36
N ASP A 222 4.74 -10.36 -19.18
CA ASP A 222 5.59 -9.37 -18.54
C ASP A 222 6.66 -10.07 -17.69
N ARG A 223 7.92 -9.94 -18.13
CA ARG A 223 9.06 -10.63 -17.50
C ARG A 223 9.31 -10.16 -16.06
N ASP A 224 9.29 -8.85 -15.83
CA ASP A 224 9.66 -8.29 -14.53
C ASP A 224 8.57 -8.56 -13.49
N LEU A 225 7.30 -8.49 -13.92
CA LEU A 225 6.16 -8.93 -13.12
C LEU A 225 6.25 -10.43 -12.82
N GLY A 226 6.64 -11.26 -13.82
CA GLY A 226 6.82 -12.71 -13.65
C GLY A 226 7.90 -13.05 -12.61
N VAL A 227 9.04 -12.37 -12.65
CA VAL A 227 10.11 -12.53 -11.66
C VAL A 227 9.64 -12.12 -10.27
N ALA A 228 8.99 -10.95 -10.14
CA ALA A 228 8.50 -10.47 -8.86
C ALA A 228 7.45 -11.42 -8.24
N ALA A 229 6.48 -11.87 -9.04
CA ALA A 229 5.44 -12.79 -8.60
C ALA A 229 6.02 -14.17 -8.24
N GLY A 230 7.01 -14.67 -8.98
CA GLY A 230 7.71 -15.90 -8.69
C GLY A 230 8.46 -15.85 -7.34
N VAL A 231 9.18 -14.76 -7.07
CA VAL A 231 9.86 -14.55 -5.77
C VAL A 231 8.85 -14.48 -4.64
N LEU A 232 7.73 -13.76 -4.82
CA LEU A 232 6.65 -13.72 -3.83
C LEU A 232 6.05 -15.10 -3.57
N ALA A 233 5.85 -15.92 -4.62
CA ALA A 233 5.31 -17.28 -4.49
C ALA A 233 6.25 -18.17 -3.67
N VAL A 234 7.57 -18.14 -3.97
CA VAL A 234 8.58 -18.89 -3.20
C VAL A 234 8.62 -18.44 -1.75
N GLY A 235 8.63 -17.11 -1.48
CA GLY A 235 8.63 -16.57 -0.13
C GLY A 235 7.37 -16.95 0.66
N SER A 236 6.19 -16.86 0.05
CA SER A 236 4.91 -17.20 0.68
C SER A 236 4.80 -18.71 0.95
N ALA A 237 5.24 -19.55 0.01
CA ALA A 237 5.32 -20.99 0.21
C ALA A 237 6.28 -21.36 1.35
N ALA A 238 7.47 -20.73 1.38
CA ALA A 238 8.44 -20.93 2.46
C ALA A 238 7.85 -20.54 3.83
N ALA A 239 7.11 -19.42 3.92
CA ALA A 239 6.43 -19.00 5.14
C ALA A 239 5.30 -19.95 5.57
N ALA A 240 4.63 -20.61 4.61
CA ALA A 240 3.59 -21.60 4.88
C ALA A 240 4.17 -22.92 5.42
N PHE A 241 5.23 -23.44 4.77
CA PHE A 241 5.82 -24.74 5.12
C PHE A 241 6.88 -24.66 6.22
N ARG A 242 7.55 -23.52 6.39
CA ARG A 242 8.66 -23.32 7.36
C ARG A 242 8.49 -22.01 8.15
N PRO A 243 7.38 -21.82 8.87
CA PRO A 243 7.06 -20.53 9.53
C PRO A 243 8.05 -20.14 10.62
N ALA A 244 8.81 -21.08 11.17
CA ALA A 244 9.90 -20.82 12.12
C ALA A 244 11.14 -20.18 11.46
N ARG A 245 11.32 -20.34 10.14
CA ARG A 245 12.47 -19.81 9.40
C ARG A 245 12.12 -18.57 8.56
N VAL A 246 10.89 -18.51 8.03
CA VAL A 246 10.42 -17.39 7.20
C VAL A 246 9.20 -16.77 7.83
N SER A 247 9.36 -15.56 8.32
CA SER A 247 8.28 -14.82 8.97
C SER A 247 7.36 -14.13 7.95
N SER A 248 6.10 -13.89 8.34
CA SER A 248 5.17 -13.06 7.55
C SER A 248 5.72 -11.65 7.30
N ARG A 249 6.43 -11.07 8.26
CA ARG A 249 7.12 -9.78 8.11
C ARG A 249 8.15 -9.82 6.97
N SER A 250 8.98 -10.85 6.93
CA SER A 250 10.00 -11.00 5.87
C SER A 250 9.37 -11.10 4.49
N VAL A 251 8.21 -11.80 4.36
CA VAL A 251 7.49 -11.89 3.10
C VAL A 251 6.86 -10.53 2.71
N CYS A 252 6.29 -9.78 3.67
CA CYS A 252 5.76 -8.44 3.41
C CYS A 252 6.87 -7.49 2.90
N VAL A 253 8.01 -7.44 3.58
CA VAL A 253 9.14 -6.58 3.20
C VAL A 253 9.72 -7.01 1.86
N GLY A 254 10.00 -8.32 1.71
CA GLY A 254 10.54 -8.89 0.47
C GLY A 254 9.58 -8.72 -0.71
N GLY A 255 8.28 -8.98 -0.51
CA GLY A 255 7.25 -8.78 -1.52
C GLY A 255 7.17 -7.32 -1.97
N THR A 256 7.15 -6.36 -1.03
CA THR A 256 7.21 -4.94 -1.39
C THR A 256 8.48 -4.61 -2.18
N ALA A 257 9.64 -5.11 -1.75
CA ALA A 257 10.92 -4.82 -2.38
C ALA A 257 10.99 -5.36 -3.82
N VAL A 258 10.54 -6.61 -4.07
CA VAL A 258 10.62 -7.18 -5.43
C VAL A 258 9.68 -6.48 -6.41
N TYR A 259 8.47 -6.05 -5.99
CA TYR A 259 7.60 -5.25 -6.84
C TYR A 259 8.11 -3.84 -7.05
N ALA A 260 8.80 -3.25 -6.06
CA ALA A 260 9.48 -1.96 -6.25
C ALA A 260 10.65 -2.08 -7.24
N LEU A 261 11.40 -3.19 -7.21
CA LEU A 261 12.45 -3.47 -8.19
C LEU A 261 11.89 -3.73 -9.58
N ALA A 262 10.78 -4.46 -9.71
CA ALA A 262 10.10 -4.64 -10.98
C ALA A 262 9.64 -3.30 -11.58
N ALA A 263 9.06 -2.41 -10.78
CA ALA A 263 8.71 -1.06 -11.22
C ALA A 263 9.97 -0.24 -11.60
N ALA A 264 11.07 -0.41 -10.88
CA ALA A 264 12.33 0.28 -11.13
C ALA A 264 13.01 -0.17 -12.44
N ALA A 265 12.69 -1.35 -12.97
CA ALA A 265 13.19 -1.79 -14.29
C ALA A 265 12.75 -0.84 -15.41
N ALA A 266 11.49 -0.37 -15.35
CA ALA A 266 10.98 0.64 -16.29
C ALA A 266 11.24 2.10 -15.81
N TRP A 267 11.38 2.31 -14.51
CA TRP A 267 11.53 3.63 -13.87
C TRP A 267 12.76 3.66 -12.95
N PRO A 268 14.00 3.70 -13.49
CA PRO A 268 15.24 3.53 -12.69
C PRO A 268 15.39 4.52 -11.53
N LEU A 269 14.93 5.75 -11.69
CA LEU A 269 14.97 6.76 -10.63
C LEU A 269 14.08 6.39 -9.43
N PHE A 270 13.10 5.52 -9.62
CA PHE A 270 12.22 5.08 -8.54
C PHE A 270 12.99 4.27 -7.48
N ALA A 271 13.90 3.39 -7.87
CA ALA A 271 14.76 2.67 -6.92
C ALA A 271 15.59 3.64 -6.07
N ALA A 272 16.22 4.63 -6.72
CA ALA A 272 17.00 5.65 -6.01
C ALA A 272 16.13 6.46 -5.05
N ALA A 273 14.91 6.83 -5.46
CA ALA A 273 13.95 7.56 -4.62
C ALA A 273 13.52 6.73 -3.40
N VAL A 274 13.21 5.44 -3.58
CA VAL A 274 12.84 4.53 -2.47
C VAL A 274 14.00 4.36 -1.49
N LEU A 275 15.23 4.16 -1.98
CA LEU A 275 16.41 4.05 -1.12
C LEU A 275 16.69 5.35 -0.35
N ALA A 276 16.63 6.50 -1.03
CA ALA A 276 16.78 7.79 -0.40
C ALA A 276 15.70 8.03 0.67
N LEU A 277 14.45 7.67 0.39
CA LEU A 277 13.34 7.78 1.33
C LEU A 277 13.54 6.86 2.55
N ALA A 278 13.98 5.62 2.35
CA ALA A 278 14.26 4.68 3.43
C ALA A 278 15.39 5.21 4.33
N LEU A 279 16.47 5.72 3.72
CA LEU A 279 17.60 6.31 4.43
C LEU A 279 17.18 7.59 5.19
N ALA A 280 16.46 8.49 4.54
CA ALA A 280 15.93 9.70 5.15
C ALA A 280 15.03 9.38 6.35
N THR A 281 14.13 8.39 6.19
CA THR A 281 13.28 7.92 7.28
C THR A 281 14.11 7.40 8.46
N ARG A 282 15.11 6.57 8.18
CA ARG A 282 15.99 6.02 9.23
C ARG A 282 16.77 7.12 9.96
N ILE A 283 17.35 8.07 9.23
CA ILE A 283 18.09 9.20 9.80
C ILE A 283 17.16 10.09 10.63
N TYR A 284 15.99 10.41 10.10
CA TYR A 284 15.01 11.24 10.78
C TYR A 284 14.59 10.63 12.11
N TYR A 285 14.12 9.38 12.14
CA TYR A 285 13.68 8.73 13.38
C TYR A 285 14.83 8.55 14.40
N ALA A 286 16.03 8.25 13.91
CA ALA A 286 17.20 8.13 14.77
C ALA A 286 17.57 9.46 15.44
N ARG A 287 17.64 10.56 14.65
CA ARG A 287 18.02 11.88 15.17
C ARG A 287 16.91 12.55 15.97
N ARG A 288 15.66 12.39 15.57
CA ARG A 288 14.51 13.07 16.17
C ARG A 288 14.01 12.40 17.43
N PHE A 289 14.06 11.05 17.49
CA PHE A 289 13.41 10.25 18.54
C PHE A 289 14.32 9.17 19.15
N GLY A 290 15.56 9.03 18.70
CA GLY A 290 16.45 7.94 19.15
C GLY A 290 16.00 6.54 18.73
N MET A 291 15.13 6.43 17.73
CA MET A 291 14.50 5.17 17.33
C MET A 291 15.12 4.60 16.06
N ARG A 292 15.23 3.27 16.00
CA ARG A 292 15.55 2.56 14.76
C ARG A 292 14.25 2.23 14.00
N TYR A 293 13.89 3.08 13.03
CA TYR A 293 12.73 2.85 12.17
C TYR A 293 13.12 3.11 10.70
N PRO A 294 12.68 2.30 9.73
CA PRO A 294 11.97 1.04 9.94
C PRO A 294 12.85 0.01 10.64
N ALA A 295 12.23 -0.85 11.47
CA ALA A 295 12.88 -2.04 11.99
C ALA A 295 12.90 -3.09 10.88
N LEU A 296 14.03 -3.18 10.17
CA LEU A 296 14.27 -4.17 9.12
C LEU A 296 14.61 -5.51 9.74
#